data_0266013effb7afe8fc2ac7b872073330
#
_entry.id   0266013effb7afe8fc2ac7b872073330
#
_cell.length_a   1.000
_cell.length_b   1.000
_cell.length_c   1.000
_cell.angle_alpha   90.00
_cell.angle_beta   90.00
_cell.angle_gamma   90.00
#
_symmetry.space_group_name_H-M   'P 1'
#
loop_
_entity.id
_entity.type
_entity.pdbx_description
1 polymer ?
#
loop_
_entity_poly.entity_id
_entity_poly.type
_entity_poly.pdbx_seq_one_letter_code
_entity_poly.pdbx_strand_id
1 'polypeptide(L)'
;MAELVYLQEPTTADFPLLDEWGRSLEFRGEFNDFGLPYKPAAERYEQGVIGAQNGTLLICETATGTPVGTIDWRPSMYGPPPESMAFQFGISLAPEARGKGYGPVAMRLAAEYLFENTSVNRVEGSCDSENVPSQRAMLKAGYTYEGTLRKAQWRRGAYHDLMYFSRLRGE
;
A
#
# COMPACT_ATOMS: atom_id res chain seq x y z
N MET A 1 2.59 -14.08 -19.90
CA MET A 1 1.15 -13.77 -19.71
C MET A 1 1.04 -12.32 -19.31
N ALA A 2 0.02 -11.59 -19.74
CA ALA A 2 -0.19 -10.22 -19.30
C ALA A 2 -0.49 -10.19 -17.78
N GLU A 3 -0.01 -9.15 -17.09
CA GLU A 3 -0.30 -8.94 -15.69
C GLU A 3 -1.81 -8.68 -15.48
N LEU A 4 -2.33 -9.11 -14.34
CA LEU A 4 -3.76 -8.93 -14.00
C LEU A 4 -4.12 -7.46 -13.78
N VAL A 5 -3.18 -6.68 -13.26
CA VAL A 5 -3.31 -5.25 -12.98
C VAL A 5 -2.05 -4.52 -13.40
N TYR A 6 -2.17 -3.20 -13.56
CA TYR A 6 -1.06 -2.27 -13.71
C TYR A 6 -1.22 -1.11 -12.71
N LEU A 7 -0.15 -0.35 -12.50
CA LEU A 7 -0.15 0.82 -11.63
C LEU A 7 -0.17 2.09 -12.46
N GLN A 8 -0.97 3.07 -12.03
CA GLN A 8 -1.16 4.34 -12.71
C GLN A 8 -1.06 5.50 -11.71
N GLU A 9 -0.36 6.56 -12.07
CA GLU A 9 -0.38 7.80 -11.29
C GLU A 9 -1.78 8.43 -11.35
N PRO A 10 -2.37 8.78 -10.19
CA PRO A 10 -3.66 9.45 -10.18
C PRO A 10 -3.53 10.87 -10.72
N THR A 11 -4.57 11.31 -11.42
CA THR A 11 -4.75 12.68 -11.91
C THR A 11 -5.83 13.38 -11.08
N THR A 12 -6.02 14.67 -11.30
CA THR A 12 -7.11 15.41 -10.65
C THR A 12 -8.50 14.87 -11.02
N ALA A 13 -8.64 14.20 -12.17
CA ALA A 13 -9.87 13.55 -12.57
C ALA A 13 -10.24 12.35 -11.68
N ASP A 14 -9.26 11.75 -11.01
CA ASP A 14 -9.45 10.60 -10.12
C ASP A 14 -9.82 10.99 -8.68
N PHE A 15 -9.73 12.29 -8.33
CA PHE A 15 -10.00 12.75 -6.97
C PHE A 15 -11.40 12.39 -6.45
N PRO A 16 -12.49 12.49 -7.22
CA PRO A 16 -13.80 12.06 -6.76
C PRO A 16 -13.83 10.59 -6.33
N LEU A 17 -13.18 9.71 -7.09
CA LEU A 17 -13.07 8.28 -6.78
C LEU A 17 -12.23 8.05 -5.51
N LEU A 18 -11.09 8.71 -5.40
CA LEU A 18 -10.24 8.63 -4.21
C LEU A 18 -10.96 9.14 -2.96
N ASP A 19 -11.79 10.17 -3.10
CA ASP A 19 -12.61 10.72 -2.03
C ASP A 19 -13.72 9.76 -1.61
N GLU A 20 -14.39 9.13 -2.57
CA GLU A 20 -15.39 8.09 -2.30
C GLU A 20 -14.78 6.92 -1.53
N TRP A 21 -13.68 6.38 -2.03
CA TRP A 21 -12.97 5.28 -1.37
C TRP A 21 -12.44 5.65 0.02
N GLY A 22 -11.85 6.84 0.15
CA GLY A 22 -11.29 7.29 1.42
C GLY A 22 -12.33 7.47 2.53
N ARG A 23 -13.58 7.80 2.18
CA ARG A 23 -14.71 7.88 3.13
C ARG A 23 -15.35 6.53 3.42
N SER A 24 -15.18 5.56 2.54
CA SER A 24 -15.79 4.22 2.66
C SER A 24 -15.06 3.36 3.68
N LEU A 25 -15.74 2.98 4.76
CA LEU A 25 -15.23 1.99 5.71
C LEU A 25 -15.07 0.61 5.06
N GLU A 26 -15.93 0.27 4.11
CA GLU A 26 -15.88 -0.98 3.38
C GLU A 26 -14.63 -1.06 2.50
N PHE A 27 -14.27 0.03 1.81
CA PHE A 27 -13.03 0.11 1.03
C PHE A 27 -11.80 0.03 1.93
N ARG A 28 -11.74 0.79 3.01
CA ARG A 28 -10.60 0.76 3.95
C ARG A 28 -10.44 -0.61 4.62
N GLY A 29 -11.55 -1.29 4.88
CA GLY A 29 -11.59 -2.55 5.62
C GLY A 29 -11.27 -2.38 7.10
N GLU A 30 -11.55 -3.41 7.88
CA GLU A 30 -11.41 -3.38 9.35
C GLU A 30 -9.96 -3.18 9.83
N PHE A 31 -8.97 -3.66 9.05
CA PHE A 31 -7.55 -3.58 9.42
C PHE A 31 -6.92 -2.22 9.13
N ASN A 32 -7.56 -1.37 8.32
CA ASN A 32 -7.11 -0.01 7.98
C ASN A 32 -8.01 1.08 8.59
N ASP A 33 -8.95 0.72 9.46
CA ASP A 33 -9.81 1.68 10.15
C ASP A 33 -9.21 2.11 11.49
N PHE A 34 -8.49 3.22 11.47
CA PHE A 34 -7.85 3.83 12.64
C PHE A 34 -8.72 4.90 13.33
N GLY A 35 -9.95 5.10 12.88
CA GLY A 35 -10.83 6.17 13.40
C GLY A 35 -10.37 7.58 13.07
N LEU A 36 -9.43 7.74 12.14
CA LEU A 36 -8.93 9.04 11.72
C LEU A 36 -9.89 9.70 10.71
N PRO A 37 -10.07 11.05 10.79
CA PRO A 37 -10.87 11.75 9.81
C PRO A 37 -10.23 11.65 8.43
N TYR A 38 -11.07 11.50 7.42
CA TYR A 38 -10.64 11.50 6.03
C TYR A 38 -10.19 12.91 5.62
N LYS A 39 -9.08 12.98 4.87
CA LYS A 39 -8.60 14.19 4.23
C LYS A 39 -8.88 14.13 2.72
N PRO A 40 -9.51 15.17 2.12
CA PRO A 40 -9.78 15.20 0.68
C PRO A 40 -8.55 14.95 -0.19
N ALA A 41 -8.75 14.32 -1.34
CA ALA A 41 -7.66 14.01 -2.27
C ALA A 41 -6.95 15.29 -2.76
N ALA A 42 -7.69 16.36 -3.03
CA ALA A 42 -7.12 17.66 -3.42
C ALA A 42 -6.19 18.21 -2.33
N GLU A 43 -6.59 18.18 -1.06
CA GLU A 43 -5.74 18.63 0.06
C GLU A 43 -4.48 17.78 0.20
N ARG A 44 -4.60 16.46 0.07
CA ARG A 44 -3.47 15.54 0.10
C ARG A 44 -2.50 15.78 -1.05
N TYR A 45 -3.02 16.09 -2.24
CA TYR A 45 -2.23 16.43 -3.41
C TYR A 45 -1.44 17.72 -3.20
N GLU A 46 -2.08 18.80 -2.71
CA GLU A 46 -1.43 20.06 -2.39
C GLU A 46 -0.34 19.91 -1.31
N GLN A 47 -0.52 18.98 -0.36
CA GLN A 47 0.46 18.65 0.67
C GLN A 47 1.58 17.71 0.16
N GLY A 48 1.60 17.35 -1.13
CA GLY A 48 2.59 16.45 -1.72
C GLY A 48 2.49 15.00 -1.23
N VAL A 49 1.33 14.61 -0.67
CA VAL A 49 1.07 13.23 -0.19
C VAL A 49 0.57 12.32 -1.33
N ILE A 50 0.28 12.89 -2.49
CA ILE A 50 -0.04 12.17 -3.73
C ILE A 50 1.00 12.59 -4.76
N GLY A 51 2.05 11.81 -4.94
CA GLY A 51 3.14 12.11 -5.88
C GLY A 51 4.32 11.16 -5.68
N ALA A 52 5.37 11.26 -6.49
CA ALA A 52 6.42 10.25 -6.60
C ALA A 52 7.26 9.99 -5.32
N GLN A 53 7.33 10.91 -4.35
CA GLN A 53 8.16 10.75 -3.14
C GLN A 53 7.37 10.34 -1.89
N ASN A 54 6.08 10.71 -1.80
CA ASN A 54 5.09 10.17 -0.88
C ASN A 54 3.91 9.82 -1.77
N GLY A 55 3.85 8.58 -2.24
CA GLY A 55 3.03 8.35 -3.40
C GLY A 55 1.78 7.56 -3.11
N THR A 56 0.83 7.80 -3.98
CA THR A 56 -0.32 6.94 -4.18
C THR A 56 -0.36 6.58 -5.67
N LEU A 57 -0.44 5.30 -6.00
CA LEU A 57 -0.79 4.83 -7.33
C LEU A 57 -2.16 4.16 -7.31
N LEU A 58 -2.90 4.34 -8.38
CA LEU A 58 -4.09 3.55 -8.66
C LEU A 58 -3.67 2.15 -9.10
N ILE A 59 -4.39 1.15 -8.63
CA ILE A 59 -4.32 -0.22 -9.13
C ILE A 59 -5.44 -0.36 -10.15
N CYS A 60 -5.10 -0.57 -11.41
CA CYS A 60 -6.06 -0.67 -12.51
C CYS A 60 -6.09 -2.09 -13.06
N GLU A 61 -7.28 -2.64 -13.27
CA GLU A 61 -7.47 -3.95 -13.92
C GLU A 61 -7.01 -3.87 -15.38
N THR A 62 -6.12 -4.76 -15.81
CA THR A 62 -5.55 -4.70 -17.16
C THR A 62 -6.59 -4.93 -18.26
N ALA A 63 -7.58 -5.77 -17.99
CA ALA A 63 -8.59 -6.12 -19.00
C ALA A 63 -9.55 -4.96 -19.34
N THR A 64 -9.82 -4.08 -18.38
CA THR A 64 -10.86 -3.03 -18.51
C THR A 64 -10.32 -1.62 -18.37
N GLY A 65 -9.11 -1.45 -17.80
CA GLY A 65 -8.56 -0.16 -17.39
C GLY A 65 -9.24 0.44 -16.15
N THR A 66 -10.16 -0.29 -15.51
CA THR A 66 -10.92 0.20 -14.37
C THR A 66 -10.04 0.25 -13.11
N PRO A 67 -10.00 1.39 -12.40
CA PRO A 67 -9.37 1.44 -11.08
C PRO A 67 -10.08 0.50 -10.09
N VAL A 68 -9.31 -0.33 -9.39
CA VAL A 68 -9.80 -1.35 -8.46
C VAL A 68 -9.20 -1.24 -7.06
N GLY A 69 -8.33 -0.24 -6.85
CA GLY A 69 -7.71 0.00 -5.55
C GLY A 69 -6.60 1.04 -5.59
N THR A 70 -5.94 1.21 -4.46
CA THR A 70 -4.76 2.07 -4.31
C THR A 70 -3.63 1.33 -3.64
N ILE A 71 -2.41 1.73 -3.96
CA ILE A 71 -1.21 1.42 -3.20
C ILE A 71 -0.49 2.72 -2.87
N ASP A 72 -0.21 2.91 -1.58
CA ASP A 72 0.42 4.12 -1.05
C ASP A 72 1.77 3.76 -0.46
N TRP A 73 2.71 4.70 -0.41
CA TRP A 73 3.98 4.51 0.32
C TRP A 73 4.40 5.77 1.04
N ARG A 74 5.21 5.57 2.07
CA ARG A 74 5.84 6.61 2.87
C ARG A 74 7.25 6.21 3.24
N PRO A 75 8.16 7.18 3.47
CA PRO A 75 9.50 6.90 3.97
C PRO A 75 9.47 6.23 5.35
N SER A 76 10.36 5.27 5.55
CA SER A 76 10.69 4.62 6.82
C SER A 76 12.19 4.78 7.05
N MET A 77 12.60 5.25 8.24
CA MET A 77 13.98 5.64 8.52
C MET A 77 14.62 4.69 9.52
N TYR A 78 15.72 4.06 9.13
CA TYR A 78 16.52 3.16 9.97
C TYR A 78 17.86 3.76 10.38
N GLY A 79 18.14 4.98 9.92
CA GLY A 79 19.35 5.73 10.18
C GLY A 79 19.42 6.98 9.31
N PRO A 80 20.59 7.59 9.14
CA PRO A 80 20.74 8.77 8.28
C PRO A 80 20.37 8.47 6.83
N PRO A 81 19.59 9.37 6.16
CA PRO A 81 19.28 9.24 4.75
C PRO A 81 20.50 9.60 3.87
N PRO A 82 20.52 9.21 2.58
CA PRO A 82 19.49 8.40 1.91
C PRO A 82 19.65 6.89 2.09
N GLU A 83 20.79 6.39 2.49
CA GLU A 83 21.16 4.97 2.44
C GLU A 83 20.35 4.12 3.44
N SER A 84 19.95 4.71 4.58
CA SER A 84 19.17 4.03 5.61
C SER A 84 17.67 4.27 5.50
N MET A 85 17.21 4.76 4.35
CA MET A 85 15.78 4.94 4.05
C MET A 85 15.20 3.70 3.37
N ALA A 86 13.99 3.34 3.75
CA ALA A 86 13.13 2.39 3.07
C ALA A 86 11.80 3.05 2.72
N PHE A 87 10.98 2.38 1.91
CA PHE A 87 9.58 2.76 1.75
C PHE A 87 8.67 1.70 2.34
N GLN A 88 7.75 2.14 3.20
CA GLN A 88 6.68 1.31 3.71
C GLN A 88 5.40 1.57 2.91
N PHE A 89 4.85 0.52 2.30
CA PHE A 89 3.61 0.62 1.54
C PHE A 89 2.38 0.21 2.36
N GLY A 90 1.23 0.73 1.94
CA GLY A 90 -0.11 0.26 2.28
C GLY A 90 -0.90 -0.02 1.01
N ILE A 91 -1.84 -0.95 1.06
CA ILE A 91 -2.69 -1.31 -0.07
C ILE A 91 -4.14 -1.40 0.36
N SER A 92 -5.04 -0.91 -0.48
CA SER A 92 -6.48 -1.11 -0.34
C SER A 92 -7.09 -1.49 -1.69
N LEU A 93 -7.95 -2.49 -1.68
CA LEU A 93 -8.70 -2.92 -2.86
C LEU A 93 -10.20 -2.72 -2.62
N ALA A 94 -10.91 -2.32 -3.66
CA ALA A 94 -12.35 -2.29 -3.67
C ALA A 94 -12.91 -3.67 -3.30
N PRO A 95 -14.01 -3.76 -2.54
CA PRO A 95 -14.54 -5.03 -2.05
C PRO A 95 -14.71 -6.09 -3.15
N GLU A 96 -15.25 -5.68 -4.29
CA GLU A 96 -15.47 -6.53 -5.47
C GLU A 96 -14.20 -6.97 -6.21
N ALA A 97 -13.06 -6.31 -5.92
CA ALA A 97 -11.76 -6.64 -6.49
C ALA A 97 -10.93 -7.60 -5.60
N ARG A 98 -11.39 -7.85 -4.38
CA ARG A 98 -10.70 -8.74 -3.44
C ARG A 98 -10.81 -10.20 -3.88
N GLY A 99 -9.83 -11.01 -3.48
CA GLY A 99 -9.82 -12.45 -3.79
C GLY A 99 -9.45 -12.81 -5.24
N LYS A 100 -9.27 -11.83 -6.14
CA LYS A 100 -8.97 -12.05 -7.56
C LYS A 100 -7.46 -12.13 -7.90
N GLY A 101 -6.59 -12.07 -6.88
CA GLY A 101 -5.14 -12.12 -7.09
C GLY A 101 -4.48 -10.76 -7.40
N TYR A 102 -5.23 -9.67 -7.41
CA TYR A 102 -4.72 -8.33 -7.73
C TYR A 102 -3.71 -7.81 -6.70
N GLY A 103 -3.95 -8.07 -5.40
CA GLY A 103 -3.08 -7.62 -4.32
C GLY A 103 -1.62 -8.03 -4.46
N PRO A 104 -1.30 -9.33 -4.60
CA PRO A 104 0.08 -9.78 -4.80
C PRO A 104 0.76 -9.16 -6.02
N VAL A 105 0.04 -9.04 -7.14
CA VAL A 105 0.59 -8.41 -8.36
C VAL A 105 0.88 -6.92 -8.11
N ALA A 106 -0.07 -6.18 -7.53
CA ALA A 106 0.12 -4.76 -7.23
C ALA A 106 1.28 -4.50 -6.26
N MET A 107 1.42 -5.30 -5.19
CA MET A 107 2.53 -5.19 -4.23
C MET A 107 3.89 -5.42 -4.89
N ARG A 108 3.98 -6.43 -5.79
CA ARG A 108 5.21 -6.70 -6.55
C ARG A 108 5.54 -5.54 -7.49
N LEU A 109 4.57 -5.07 -8.28
CA LEU A 109 4.74 -3.95 -9.19
C LEU A 109 5.14 -2.66 -8.47
N ALA A 110 4.58 -2.40 -7.27
CA ALA A 110 4.96 -1.24 -6.48
C ALA A 110 6.41 -1.30 -5.98
N ALA A 111 6.89 -2.47 -5.56
CA ALA A 111 8.29 -2.64 -5.20
C ALA A 111 9.20 -2.39 -6.40
N GLU A 112 8.88 -2.96 -7.57
CA GLU A 112 9.61 -2.75 -8.81
C GLU A 112 9.63 -1.26 -9.20
N TYR A 113 8.46 -0.59 -9.17
CA TYR A 113 8.36 0.86 -9.42
C TYR A 113 9.26 1.68 -8.49
N LEU A 114 9.24 1.39 -7.18
CA LEU A 114 10.06 2.10 -6.20
C LEU A 114 11.55 1.83 -6.40
N PHE A 115 11.93 0.61 -6.72
CA PHE A 115 13.32 0.28 -7.03
C PHE A 115 13.82 0.93 -8.33
N GLU A 116 12.99 1.04 -9.34
CA GLU A 116 13.35 1.69 -10.61
C GLU A 116 13.47 3.21 -10.49
N ASN A 117 12.59 3.84 -9.71
CA ASN A 117 12.48 5.30 -9.64
C ASN A 117 13.19 5.93 -8.43
N THR A 118 13.77 5.14 -7.54
CA THR A 118 14.48 5.63 -6.34
C THR A 118 15.76 4.83 -6.10
N SER A 119 16.58 5.30 -5.16
CA SER A 119 17.80 4.58 -4.74
C SER A 119 17.58 3.64 -3.54
N VAL A 120 16.35 3.46 -3.06
CA VAL A 120 16.11 2.63 -1.88
C VAL A 120 16.51 1.18 -2.13
N ASN A 121 17.08 0.55 -1.10
CA ASN A 121 17.43 -0.86 -1.12
C ASN A 121 16.32 -1.76 -0.60
N ARG A 122 15.30 -1.17 0.06
CA ARG A 122 14.29 -1.91 0.82
C ARG A 122 12.90 -1.31 0.61
N VAL A 123 11.94 -2.16 0.29
CA VAL A 123 10.51 -1.86 0.32
C VAL A 123 9.85 -2.81 1.32
N GLU A 124 9.03 -2.29 2.20
CA GLU A 124 8.44 -3.05 3.30
C GLU A 124 6.94 -2.84 3.40
N GLY A 125 6.27 -3.81 3.98
CA GLY A 125 4.86 -3.75 4.33
C GLY A 125 4.64 -4.33 5.73
N SER A 126 3.58 -3.90 6.37
CA SER A 126 3.13 -4.50 7.62
C SER A 126 1.64 -4.76 7.59
N CYS A 127 1.21 -5.76 8.33
CA CYS A 127 -0.22 -6.02 8.54
C CYS A 127 -0.47 -6.52 9.96
N ASP A 128 -1.72 -6.37 10.39
CA ASP A 128 -2.19 -6.99 11.62
C ASP A 128 -1.95 -8.51 11.58
N SER A 129 -1.56 -9.10 12.71
CA SER A 129 -1.32 -10.54 12.83
C SER A 129 -2.58 -11.40 12.58
N GLU A 130 -3.77 -10.80 12.62
CA GLU A 130 -5.03 -11.45 12.29
C GLU A 130 -5.41 -11.29 10.80
N ASN A 131 -4.70 -10.41 10.05
CA ASN A 131 -4.97 -10.19 8.63
C ASN A 131 -4.28 -11.25 7.74
N VAL A 132 -4.73 -12.48 7.84
CA VAL A 132 -4.21 -13.62 7.06
C VAL A 132 -4.21 -13.39 5.54
N PRO A 133 -5.24 -12.77 4.93
CA PRO A 133 -5.21 -12.45 3.51
C PRO A 133 -4.03 -11.56 3.10
N SER A 134 -3.71 -10.52 3.88
CA SER A 134 -2.59 -9.63 3.60
C SER A 134 -1.24 -10.34 3.73
N GLN A 135 -1.06 -11.16 4.78
CA GLN A 135 0.15 -11.97 4.96
C GLN A 135 0.42 -12.86 3.73
N ARG A 136 -0.61 -13.59 3.28
CA ARG A 136 -0.52 -14.45 2.11
C ARG A 136 -0.23 -13.68 0.83
N ALA A 137 -0.79 -12.47 0.70
CA ALA A 137 -0.57 -11.62 -0.45
C ALA A 137 0.87 -11.13 -0.51
N MET A 138 1.45 -10.68 0.61
CA MET A 138 2.86 -10.25 0.68
C MET A 138 3.82 -11.39 0.36
N LEU A 139 3.61 -12.58 0.93
CA LEU A 139 4.43 -13.77 0.60
C LEU A 139 4.36 -14.12 -0.89
N LYS A 140 3.14 -14.07 -1.49
CA LYS A 140 2.97 -14.32 -2.94
C LYS A 140 3.60 -13.23 -3.81
N ALA A 141 3.73 -12.01 -3.31
CA ALA A 141 4.38 -10.90 -3.98
C ALA A 141 5.93 -10.94 -3.87
N GLY A 142 6.48 -11.97 -3.22
CA GLY A 142 7.92 -12.16 -3.05
C GLY A 142 8.52 -11.41 -1.87
N TYR A 143 7.69 -10.98 -0.90
CA TYR A 143 8.20 -10.39 0.34
C TYR A 143 8.56 -11.47 1.36
N THR A 144 9.63 -11.26 2.08
CA THR A 144 10.10 -12.12 3.17
C THR A 144 9.53 -11.64 4.50
N TYR A 145 8.97 -12.55 5.31
CA TYR A 145 8.57 -12.27 6.68
C TYR A 145 9.78 -12.05 7.59
N GLU A 146 9.81 -10.96 8.34
CA GLU A 146 10.94 -10.59 9.19
C GLU A 146 10.66 -10.69 10.69
N GLY A 147 9.41 -10.62 11.08
CA GLY A 147 9.05 -10.71 12.50
C GLY A 147 7.75 -10.02 12.86
N THR A 148 7.39 -10.13 14.14
CA THR A 148 6.19 -9.52 14.71
C THR A 148 6.56 -8.51 15.78
N LEU A 149 6.08 -7.28 15.62
CA LEU A 149 6.11 -6.24 16.64
C LEU A 149 4.89 -6.41 17.55
N ARG A 150 5.14 -6.83 18.80
CA ARG A 150 4.06 -7.07 19.75
C ARG A 150 3.43 -5.76 20.20
N LYS A 151 2.06 -5.69 20.16
CA LYS A 151 1.27 -4.56 20.65
C LYS A 151 1.68 -3.20 20.06
N ALA A 152 2.13 -3.19 18.80
CA ALA A 152 2.69 -2.01 18.15
C ALA A 152 1.63 -1.07 17.58
N GLN A 153 0.44 -1.57 17.25
CA GLN A 153 -0.60 -0.78 16.59
C GLN A 153 -1.83 -0.62 17.49
N TRP A 154 -2.19 0.64 17.76
CA TRP A 154 -3.47 0.96 18.39
C TRP A 154 -4.56 1.09 17.34
N ARG A 155 -5.63 0.30 17.46
CA ARG A 155 -6.76 0.32 16.55
C ARG A 155 -8.02 -0.14 17.28
N ARG A 156 -9.14 0.58 17.09
CA ARG A 156 -10.46 0.23 17.65
C ARG A 156 -10.44 -0.07 19.16
N GLY A 157 -9.67 0.70 19.93
CA GLY A 157 -9.64 0.57 21.39
C GLY A 157 -8.76 -0.57 21.93
N ALA A 158 -7.91 -1.18 21.09
CA ALA A 158 -6.99 -2.25 21.51
C ALA A 158 -5.62 -2.11 20.84
N TYR A 159 -4.59 -2.69 21.47
CA TYR A 159 -3.28 -2.87 20.87
C TYR A 159 -3.23 -4.17 20.08
N HIS A 160 -2.72 -4.10 18.86
CA HIS A 160 -2.57 -5.21 17.94
C HIS A 160 -1.10 -5.48 17.63
N ASP A 161 -0.79 -6.74 17.36
CA ASP A 161 0.51 -7.15 16.88
C ASP A 161 0.62 -6.90 15.38
N LEU A 162 1.78 -6.39 14.92
CA LEU A 162 2.07 -6.16 13.51
C LEU A 162 3.12 -7.14 13.01
N MET A 163 2.80 -7.86 11.96
CA MET A 163 3.75 -8.66 11.20
C MET A 163 4.42 -7.80 10.13
N TYR A 164 5.75 -7.84 10.04
CA TYR A 164 6.56 -7.09 9.09
C TYR A 164 7.11 -7.99 8.01
N PHE A 165 7.09 -7.47 6.79
CA PHE A 165 7.58 -8.12 5.58
C PHE A 165 8.39 -7.14 4.77
N SER A 166 9.42 -7.62 4.07
CA SER A 166 10.24 -6.78 3.20
C SER A 166 10.64 -7.49 1.92
N ARG A 167 11.00 -6.68 0.94
CA ARG A 167 11.67 -7.11 -0.28
C ARG A 167 12.87 -6.21 -0.51
N LEU A 168 14.03 -6.79 -0.85
CA LEU A 168 15.25 -6.06 -1.12
C LEU A 168 15.47 -5.89 -2.63
N ARG A 169 16.22 -4.86 -2.98
CA ARG A 169 16.65 -4.65 -4.37
C ARG A 169 17.47 -5.84 -4.84
N GLY A 170 17.04 -6.44 -5.96
CA GLY A 170 17.69 -7.60 -6.55
C GLY A 170 17.11 -8.97 -6.16
N GLU A 171 16.08 -8.98 -5.30
CA GLU A 171 15.30 -10.19 -5.01
C GLU A 171 14.17 -10.41 -6.00
#